data_cfda72a7b965c8cc190a6cbe019b7336
#
_entry.id   cfda72a7b965c8cc190a6cbe019b7336
#
_cell.length_a   1.000
_cell.length_b   1.000
_cell.length_c   1.000
_cell.angle_alpha   90.00
_cell.angle_beta   90.00
_cell.angle_gamma   90.00
#
_symmetry.space_group_name_H-M   'P 1'
#
loop_
_entity.id
_entity.type
_entity.pdbx_description
1 polymer ?
#
loop_
_entity_poly.entity_id
_entity_poly.type
_entity_poly.pdbx_seq_one_letter_code
_entity_poly.pdbx_strand_id
1 'polypeptide(L)'
;MAIDKYEIVIGCEIHTQLLTKTKAFCACENRYGGMPNTRVCPVCLGLPGAMPRVSKGYVELGSVAGLALNCEISRFTKFDRKHYFYPDLAKGYQITQYDIPLCHDGYVDLPMHKYPKEQQFGSEKCRTKNFIGNDCIIENGKYRRVRVERIHLEEDVGKSLHLQGSHSYIDYNRSGTPLIEIVTKPDMTSPEEAALFMETVQEILRYVKVTNGNLEEGNMRCDANINLNVWEDGKLYHTPISEIKNLNSFRSIRDACAYEAQRQLKEFQEDRQEFNPGFKVTMGWDEAKGQTVVQRTKNSFVDYRFVVEPDIKPFSVSEELIENAKSKVGELPEAKRTRLKKDYGLSDFDVETLTSSRDLAVWFEEAAAGTKNPKRTANIILTELLAKLNEDKKTINDVSITPTHIAELVNAIDSKKISSAQGKVVFAKMLETNKMPAEIIKSEGMEVVSDSGAIEAIVDKVISANPKAVADFKSGKTNVVGWLMGQVMKESKGKANPAEASSLVQKKLSEI
;
A
#
# COMPACT_ATOMS: atom_id res chain seq x y z
N MET A 1 35.32 -29.54 3.50
CA MET A 1 35.16 -28.90 4.81
C MET A 1 33.68 -28.51 4.95
N ALA A 2 33.12 -28.58 6.13
CA ALA A 2 31.70 -28.31 6.32
C ALA A 2 31.50 -26.82 6.67
N ILE A 3 30.52 -26.20 6.05
CA ILE A 3 30.09 -24.84 6.41
C ILE A 3 29.40 -24.92 7.78
N ASP A 4 29.87 -24.10 8.75
CA ASP A 4 29.29 -24.04 10.10
C ASP A 4 27.90 -23.38 10.09
N LYS A 5 27.80 -22.22 9.43
CA LYS A 5 26.56 -21.46 9.21
C LYS A 5 26.74 -20.44 8.08
N TYR A 6 25.64 -19.94 7.57
CA TYR A 6 25.64 -18.77 6.69
C TYR A 6 24.53 -17.78 7.06
N GLU A 7 24.70 -16.54 6.63
CA GLU A 7 23.72 -15.46 6.79
C GLU A 7 23.55 -14.72 5.49
N ILE A 8 22.30 -14.51 5.10
CA ILE A 8 21.94 -13.70 3.94
C ILE A 8 22.04 -12.22 4.32
N VAL A 9 22.60 -11.41 3.42
CA VAL A 9 22.75 -9.96 3.57
C VAL A 9 22.15 -9.31 2.32
N ILE A 10 21.06 -8.53 2.51
CA ILE A 10 20.33 -7.90 1.41
C ILE A 10 20.21 -6.40 1.67
N GLY A 11 20.53 -5.60 0.62
CA GLY A 11 20.17 -4.21 0.48
C GLY A 11 19.30 -4.01 -0.77
N CYS A 12 18.43 -3.00 -0.76
CA CYS A 12 17.58 -2.66 -1.90
C CYS A 12 17.83 -1.24 -2.39
N GLU A 13 17.75 -1.07 -3.70
CA GLU A 13 17.69 0.20 -4.41
C GLU A 13 16.30 0.29 -5.07
N ILE A 14 15.47 1.25 -4.62
CA ILE A 14 14.10 1.38 -5.09
C ILE A 14 13.95 2.67 -5.87
N HIS A 15 13.62 2.56 -7.14
CA HIS A 15 13.32 3.69 -8.01
C HIS A 15 11.82 3.94 -8.05
N THR A 16 11.40 5.18 -7.79
CA THR A 16 9.98 5.54 -7.69
C THR A 16 9.68 6.82 -8.47
N GLN A 17 8.77 6.74 -9.42
CA GLN A 17 8.27 7.93 -10.15
C GLN A 17 7.31 8.74 -9.27
N LEU A 18 7.48 10.07 -9.29
CA LEU A 18 6.69 10.99 -8.48
C LEU A 18 5.48 11.55 -9.24
N LEU A 19 4.38 11.76 -8.52
CA LEU A 19 3.12 12.32 -9.06
C LEU A 19 3.17 13.85 -9.21
N THR A 20 4.20 14.36 -9.84
CA THR A 20 4.29 15.77 -10.17
C THR A 20 3.42 16.10 -11.40
N LYS A 21 2.99 17.36 -11.54
CA LYS A 21 2.27 17.82 -12.73
C LYS A 21 3.18 17.91 -13.95
N THR A 22 4.45 18.26 -13.74
CA THR A 22 5.44 18.46 -14.79
C THR A 22 6.64 17.53 -14.59
N LYS A 23 7.43 17.34 -15.61
CA LYS A 23 8.72 16.66 -15.52
C LYS A 23 9.68 17.36 -14.55
N ALA A 24 10.79 16.68 -14.20
CA ALA A 24 11.74 17.14 -13.18
C ALA A 24 12.36 18.51 -13.51
N PHE A 25 12.76 18.71 -14.77
CA PHE A 25 13.55 19.86 -15.17
C PHE A 25 12.95 20.69 -16.32
N CYS A 26 11.69 20.43 -16.71
CA CYS A 26 10.98 21.17 -17.75
C CYS A 26 9.47 21.23 -17.48
N ALA A 27 8.75 21.98 -18.30
CA ALA A 27 7.30 22.18 -18.18
C ALA A 27 6.46 21.10 -18.91
N CYS A 28 7.08 20.08 -19.53
CA CYS A 28 6.32 18.97 -20.14
C CYS A 28 5.46 18.27 -19.11
N GLU A 29 4.26 17.87 -19.51
CA GLU A 29 3.35 17.10 -18.66
C GLU A 29 3.99 15.78 -18.22
N ASN A 30 3.91 15.49 -16.92
CA ASN A 30 4.31 14.19 -16.34
C ASN A 30 3.11 13.27 -16.30
N ARG A 31 2.92 12.47 -17.35
CA ARG A 31 1.79 11.55 -17.50
C ARG A 31 2.22 10.26 -18.19
N TYR A 32 1.73 9.13 -17.68
CA TYR A 32 1.94 7.83 -18.29
C TYR A 32 1.16 7.66 -19.62
N GLY A 33 1.70 6.87 -20.56
CA GLY A 33 1.04 6.52 -21.83
C GLY A 33 1.05 7.66 -22.86
N GLY A 34 0.14 7.59 -23.83
CA GLY A 34 0.04 8.52 -24.95
C GLY A 34 0.87 8.11 -26.18
N MET A 35 0.73 8.85 -27.29
CA MET A 35 1.52 8.58 -28.49
C MET A 35 3.00 8.85 -28.25
N PRO A 36 3.91 8.00 -28.75
CA PRO A 36 5.34 8.16 -28.56
C PRO A 36 5.84 9.55 -29.00
N ASN A 37 6.76 10.10 -28.22
CA ASN A 37 7.46 11.37 -28.49
C ASN A 37 6.56 12.61 -28.63
N THR A 38 5.35 12.58 -28.03
CA THR A 38 4.44 13.74 -28.06
C THR A 38 4.54 14.66 -26.83
N ARG A 39 5.21 14.19 -25.77
CA ARG A 39 5.44 14.97 -24.53
C ARG A 39 6.92 15.20 -24.30
N VAL A 40 7.56 15.80 -25.27
CA VAL A 40 9.00 16.11 -25.29
C VAL A 40 9.24 17.59 -25.61
N CYS A 41 10.33 18.12 -25.10
CA CYS A 41 10.79 19.48 -25.41
C CYS A 41 12.33 19.51 -25.54
N PRO A 42 12.92 20.62 -25.98
CA PRO A 42 14.38 20.74 -26.09
C PRO A 42 15.14 20.40 -24.82
N VAL A 43 14.56 20.68 -23.62
CA VAL A 43 15.23 20.38 -22.34
C VAL A 43 15.32 18.88 -22.09
N CYS A 44 14.20 18.14 -22.14
CA CYS A 44 14.23 16.70 -21.87
C CYS A 44 14.89 15.87 -23.00
N LEU A 45 15.05 16.48 -24.19
CA LEU A 45 15.84 15.89 -25.28
C LEU A 45 17.32 16.32 -25.26
N GLY A 46 17.71 17.24 -24.40
CA GLY A 46 19.08 17.71 -24.28
C GLY A 46 19.59 18.45 -25.52
N LEU A 47 18.71 19.21 -26.20
CA LEU A 47 19.13 19.98 -27.38
C LEU A 47 20.09 21.12 -26.99
N PRO A 48 21.04 21.48 -27.86
CA PRO A 48 21.99 22.56 -27.58
C PRO A 48 21.29 23.87 -27.17
N GLY A 49 21.77 24.47 -26.09
CA GLY A 49 21.22 25.73 -25.55
C GLY A 49 19.97 25.58 -24.68
N ALA A 50 19.43 24.38 -24.50
CA ALA A 50 18.31 24.16 -23.59
C ALA A 50 18.78 24.12 -22.13
N MET A 51 18.12 24.90 -21.26
CA MET A 51 18.49 25.04 -19.84
C MET A 51 17.46 24.34 -18.94
N PRO A 52 17.87 23.37 -18.09
CA PRO A 52 17.00 22.71 -17.14
C PRO A 52 16.55 23.67 -16.03
N ARG A 53 15.33 23.48 -15.52
CA ARG A 53 14.80 24.21 -14.35
C ARG A 53 14.15 23.22 -13.41
N VAL A 54 14.58 23.21 -12.16
CA VAL A 54 14.04 22.28 -11.13
C VAL A 54 12.57 22.59 -10.83
N SER A 55 11.73 21.58 -10.94
CA SER A 55 10.32 21.66 -10.54
C SER A 55 10.22 21.75 -9.01
N LYS A 56 9.50 22.75 -8.48
CA LYS A 56 9.23 22.87 -7.04
C LYS A 56 8.52 21.63 -6.50
N GLY A 57 7.52 21.12 -7.22
CA GLY A 57 6.78 19.94 -6.81
C GLY A 57 7.64 18.67 -6.77
N TYR A 58 8.72 18.62 -7.52
CA TYR A 58 9.69 17.52 -7.51
C TYR A 58 10.44 17.45 -6.18
N VAL A 59 11.01 18.57 -5.73
CA VAL A 59 11.71 18.67 -4.43
C VAL A 59 10.72 18.44 -3.28
N GLU A 60 9.53 19.00 -3.38
CA GLU A 60 8.49 18.86 -2.37
C GLU A 60 8.05 17.40 -2.18
N LEU A 61 7.70 16.68 -3.26
CA LEU A 61 7.31 15.27 -3.18
C LEU A 61 8.47 14.36 -2.76
N GLY A 62 9.70 14.66 -3.19
CA GLY A 62 10.89 13.97 -2.68
C GLY A 62 11.07 14.15 -1.18
N SER A 63 10.84 15.36 -0.66
CA SER A 63 10.86 15.64 0.78
C SER A 63 9.75 14.93 1.54
N VAL A 64 8.52 14.87 0.97
CA VAL A 64 7.41 14.09 1.56
C VAL A 64 7.77 12.62 1.64
N ALA A 65 8.37 12.04 0.58
CA ALA A 65 8.83 10.66 0.58
C ALA A 65 9.88 10.42 1.68
N GLY A 66 10.88 11.31 1.78
CA GLY A 66 11.92 11.19 2.81
C GLY A 66 11.36 11.24 4.22
N LEU A 67 10.52 12.23 4.53
CA LEU A 67 9.89 12.35 5.85
C LEU A 67 8.98 11.16 6.18
N ALA A 68 8.26 10.62 5.19
CA ALA A 68 7.42 9.44 5.37
C ALA A 68 8.23 8.16 5.66
N LEU A 69 9.50 8.12 5.22
CA LEU A 69 10.46 7.06 5.51
C LEU A 69 11.44 7.44 6.62
N ASN A 70 11.05 8.39 7.48
CA ASN A 70 11.79 8.84 8.66
C ASN A 70 13.20 9.38 8.37
N CYS A 71 13.44 9.90 7.15
CA CYS A 71 14.72 10.52 6.80
C CYS A 71 14.84 11.95 7.32
N GLU A 72 16.08 12.38 7.50
CA GLU A 72 16.43 13.79 7.63
C GLU A 72 16.49 14.44 6.25
N ILE A 73 16.05 15.71 6.17
CA ILE A 73 16.12 16.50 4.92
C ILE A 73 17.36 17.35 4.91
N SER A 74 18.20 17.21 3.88
CA SER A 74 19.37 18.05 3.67
C SER A 74 18.97 19.52 3.49
N ARG A 75 19.52 20.39 4.31
CA ARG A 75 19.24 21.86 4.23
C ARG A 75 19.87 22.52 2.99
N PHE A 76 20.84 21.86 2.41
CA PHE A 76 21.51 22.27 1.20
C PHE A 76 21.73 21.06 0.32
N THR A 77 21.48 21.17 -0.97
CA THR A 77 21.66 20.10 -1.94
C THR A 77 22.06 20.62 -3.32
N LYS A 78 22.49 19.71 -4.17
CA LYS A 78 22.89 20.00 -5.54
C LYS A 78 22.53 18.86 -6.46
N PHE A 79 22.60 19.11 -7.73
CA PHE A 79 22.52 18.08 -8.76
C PHE A 79 23.90 17.83 -9.38
N ASP A 80 24.07 16.60 -9.87
CA ASP A 80 25.26 16.12 -10.57
C ASP A 80 24.84 15.47 -11.89
N ARG A 81 25.74 15.42 -12.86
CA ARG A 81 25.59 14.65 -14.09
C ARG A 81 26.25 13.29 -13.93
N LYS A 82 25.47 12.23 -14.14
CA LYS A 82 25.93 10.84 -14.23
C LYS A 82 26.06 10.48 -15.70
N HIS A 83 27.27 10.36 -16.22
CA HIS A 83 27.52 10.17 -17.65
C HIS A 83 27.52 8.69 -18.03
N TYR A 84 26.64 8.33 -18.95
CA TYR A 84 26.62 7.03 -19.62
C TYR A 84 25.82 7.14 -20.92
N PHE A 85 26.02 6.19 -21.83
CA PHE A 85 25.41 6.25 -23.15
C PHE A 85 24.46 5.09 -23.37
N TYR A 86 23.19 5.44 -23.57
CA TYR A 86 22.14 4.53 -24.00
C TYR A 86 21.25 5.25 -25.03
N PRO A 87 20.64 4.52 -25.99
CA PRO A 87 19.80 5.15 -27.01
C PRO A 87 18.62 5.93 -26.43
N ASP A 88 18.08 5.50 -25.28
CA ASP A 88 16.97 6.13 -24.58
C ASP A 88 17.39 7.26 -23.62
N LEU A 89 18.69 7.55 -23.51
CA LEU A 89 19.24 8.68 -22.76
C LEU A 89 19.70 9.78 -23.72
N ALA A 90 18.75 10.61 -24.19
CA ALA A 90 18.97 11.60 -25.25
C ALA A 90 20.12 12.59 -24.95
N LYS A 91 20.31 12.96 -23.68
CA LYS A 91 21.33 13.91 -23.23
C LYS A 91 22.74 13.30 -23.15
N GLY A 92 22.86 11.97 -23.11
CA GLY A 92 24.11 11.27 -22.83
C GLY A 92 24.54 11.33 -21.36
N TYR A 93 23.73 11.94 -20.49
CA TYR A 93 23.89 11.96 -19.04
C TYR A 93 22.53 12.02 -18.35
N GLN A 94 22.46 11.56 -17.12
CA GLN A 94 21.31 11.65 -16.24
C GLN A 94 21.60 12.72 -15.18
N ILE A 95 20.64 13.61 -14.92
CA ILE A 95 20.72 14.54 -13.80
C ILE A 95 20.28 13.79 -12.55
N THR A 96 21.14 13.72 -11.55
CA THR A 96 20.99 12.98 -10.30
C THR A 96 21.63 13.73 -9.13
N GLN A 97 21.72 13.11 -7.96
CA GLN A 97 22.45 13.62 -6.80
C GLN A 97 23.47 12.55 -6.35
N TYR A 98 24.73 12.91 -6.25
CA TYR A 98 25.80 11.96 -5.94
C TYR A 98 26.18 11.96 -4.45
N ASP A 99 26.69 13.07 -3.95
CA ASP A 99 27.29 13.21 -2.61
C ASP A 99 26.40 13.97 -1.61
N ILE A 100 25.47 14.80 -2.06
CA ILE A 100 24.55 15.56 -1.19
C ILE A 100 23.10 15.23 -1.59
N PRO A 101 22.59 14.05 -1.20
CA PRO A 101 21.22 13.65 -1.51
C PRO A 101 20.21 14.55 -0.80
N LEU A 102 18.98 14.60 -1.30
CA LEU A 102 17.89 15.36 -0.67
C LEU A 102 17.58 14.85 0.74
N CYS A 103 17.60 13.54 0.94
CA CYS A 103 17.27 12.92 2.23
C CYS A 103 18.32 11.85 2.60
N HIS A 104 18.55 11.68 3.91
CA HIS A 104 19.50 10.70 4.45
C HIS A 104 19.06 10.16 5.81
N ASP A 105 19.72 9.11 6.28
CA ASP A 105 19.60 8.53 7.63
C ASP A 105 18.16 8.21 8.07
N GLY A 106 17.38 7.62 7.17
CA GLY A 106 16.01 7.20 7.44
C GLY A 106 15.90 5.76 7.91
N TYR A 107 14.65 5.33 8.11
CA TYR A 107 14.32 3.93 8.40
C TYR A 107 12.86 3.61 8.07
N VAL A 108 12.60 2.31 7.90
CA VAL A 108 11.25 1.75 7.77
C VAL A 108 11.09 0.63 8.78
N ASP A 109 10.04 0.70 9.58
CA ASP A 109 9.67 -0.32 10.56
C ASP A 109 8.68 -1.29 9.92
N LEU A 110 9.12 -2.54 9.73
CA LEU A 110 8.34 -3.61 9.13
C LEU A 110 7.52 -4.31 10.21
N PRO A 111 6.19 -4.44 10.07
CA PRO A 111 5.35 -5.05 11.09
C PRO A 111 5.59 -6.57 11.18
N MET A 112 5.99 -7.06 12.36
CA MET A 112 6.34 -8.47 12.58
C MET A 112 5.18 -9.44 12.33
N HIS A 113 3.93 -9.01 12.49
CA HIS A 113 2.78 -9.87 12.21
C HIS A 113 2.62 -10.26 10.73
N LYS A 114 3.25 -9.51 9.81
CA LYS A 114 3.30 -9.82 8.37
C LYS A 114 4.42 -10.81 7.99
N TYR A 115 5.33 -11.12 8.92
CA TYR A 115 6.39 -12.09 8.70
C TYR A 115 5.85 -13.53 8.78
N PRO A 116 6.49 -14.51 8.09
CA PRO A 116 6.26 -15.92 8.34
C PRO A 116 6.46 -16.25 9.83
N LYS A 117 5.64 -17.18 10.35
CA LYS A 117 5.64 -17.50 11.81
C LYS A 117 7.02 -17.86 12.35
N GLU A 118 7.82 -18.56 11.55
CA GLU A 118 9.19 -18.97 11.88
C GLU A 118 10.21 -17.81 11.88
N GLN A 119 9.82 -16.63 11.43
CA GLN A 119 10.65 -15.42 11.43
C GLN A 119 10.13 -14.33 12.37
N GLN A 120 9.00 -14.57 13.05
CA GLN A 120 8.45 -13.63 14.02
C GLN A 120 9.31 -13.62 15.31
N PHE A 121 9.21 -12.52 16.05
CA PHE A 121 9.95 -12.36 17.31
C PHE A 121 9.70 -13.54 18.26
N GLY A 122 10.78 -14.06 18.84
CA GLY A 122 10.75 -15.23 19.71
C GLY A 122 10.87 -16.57 19.00
N SER A 123 10.89 -16.62 17.66
CA SER A 123 11.23 -17.82 16.90
C SER A 123 12.75 -18.02 16.84
N GLU A 124 13.19 -19.26 16.58
CA GLU A 124 14.62 -19.58 16.42
C GLU A 124 15.27 -18.85 15.23
N LYS A 125 14.48 -18.51 14.21
CA LYS A 125 14.95 -17.80 13.00
C LYS A 125 14.91 -16.28 13.13
N CYS A 126 14.27 -15.74 14.16
CA CYS A 126 14.21 -14.29 14.38
C CYS A 126 15.55 -13.77 14.89
N ARG A 127 16.04 -12.70 14.26
CA ARG A 127 17.29 -12.04 14.65
C ARG A 127 17.00 -10.66 15.21
N THR A 128 17.55 -10.40 16.40
CA THR A 128 17.41 -9.09 17.07
C THR A 128 18.43 -8.06 16.58
N LYS A 129 19.50 -8.52 15.94
CA LYS A 129 20.55 -7.64 15.40
C LYS A 129 20.84 -7.98 13.95
N ASN A 130 21.18 -6.96 13.16
CA ASN A 130 21.73 -7.18 11.82
C ASN A 130 23.18 -7.69 11.89
N PHE A 131 23.77 -8.01 10.72
CA PHE A 131 25.14 -8.57 10.66
C PHE A 131 26.23 -7.65 11.17
N ILE A 132 26.00 -6.32 11.25
CA ILE A 132 26.93 -5.34 11.84
C ILE A 132 26.67 -5.04 13.32
N GLY A 133 25.75 -5.78 13.96
CA GLY A 133 25.48 -5.71 15.38
C GLY A 133 24.45 -4.68 15.85
N ASN A 134 23.81 -3.95 14.93
CA ASN A 134 22.76 -2.99 15.28
C ASN A 134 21.45 -3.68 15.64
N ASP A 135 20.74 -3.16 16.62
CA ASP A 135 19.41 -3.63 16.99
C ASP A 135 18.41 -3.37 15.88
N CYS A 136 17.69 -4.40 15.49
CA CYS A 136 16.71 -4.36 14.39
C CYS A 136 15.30 -4.77 14.82
N ILE A 137 15.10 -5.26 16.04
CA ILE A 137 13.78 -5.56 16.60
C ILE A 137 13.38 -4.42 17.55
N ILE A 138 12.25 -3.78 17.23
CA ILE A 138 11.79 -2.56 17.89
C ILE A 138 10.43 -2.81 18.57
N GLU A 139 10.15 -2.02 19.60
CA GLU A 139 8.89 -2.04 20.36
C GLU A 139 8.51 -3.44 20.87
N ASN A 140 9.44 -4.08 21.60
CA ASN A 140 9.23 -5.40 22.20
C ASN A 140 8.80 -6.49 21.19
N GLY A 141 9.35 -6.46 19.99
CA GLY A 141 9.13 -7.48 18.97
C GLY A 141 7.98 -7.18 18.01
N LYS A 142 7.41 -5.98 18.03
CA LYS A 142 6.34 -5.61 17.08
C LYS A 142 6.86 -5.30 15.68
N TYR A 143 8.04 -4.72 15.57
CA TYR A 143 8.60 -4.24 14.32
C TYR A 143 10.04 -4.69 14.13
N ARG A 144 10.43 -4.83 12.87
CA ARG A 144 11.82 -4.96 12.46
C ARG A 144 12.23 -3.74 11.65
N ARG A 145 13.28 -3.06 12.09
CA ARG A 145 13.78 -1.83 11.46
C ARG A 145 14.78 -2.13 10.36
N VAL A 146 14.52 -1.55 9.18
CA VAL A 146 15.45 -1.50 8.04
C VAL A 146 15.83 -0.04 7.83
N ARG A 147 17.13 0.27 7.84
CA ARG A 147 17.63 1.63 7.66
C ARG A 147 17.64 2.02 6.18
N VAL A 148 17.22 3.26 5.93
CA VAL A 148 17.36 3.92 4.63
C VAL A 148 18.61 4.79 4.70
N GLU A 149 19.59 4.52 3.83
CA GLU A 149 20.83 5.29 3.79
C GLU A 149 20.60 6.68 3.26
N ARG A 150 19.91 6.76 2.09
CA ARG A 150 19.61 8.01 1.42
C ARG A 150 18.42 7.87 0.48
N ILE A 151 17.85 9.02 0.16
CA ILE A 151 16.93 9.19 -0.96
C ILE A 151 17.45 10.36 -1.78
N HIS A 152 17.77 10.11 -3.03
CA HIS A 152 18.23 11.14 -3.93
C HIS A 152 17.30 11.33 -5.12
N LEU A 153 17.33 12.54 -5.68
CA LEU A 153 16.52 12.94 -6.81
C LEU A 153 17.21 12.55 -8.11
N GLU A 154 16.46 11.94 -9.02
CA GLU A 154 16.91 11.56 -10.37
C GLU A 154 15.84 11.90 -11.40
N GLU A 155 16.19 11.81 -12.66
CA GLU A 155 15.23 11.79 -13.77
C GLU A 155 15.22 10.42 -14.44
N ASP A 156 14.05 9.96 -14.87
CA ASP A 156 13.95 8.73 -15.64
C ASP A 156 14.39 8.95 -17.09
N VAL A 157 14.86 7.90 -17.73
CA VAL A 157 15.26 7.88 -19.14
C VAL A 157 14.06 7.57 -20.05
N GLY A 158 14.23 7.64 -21.36
CA GLY A 158 13.25 7.22 -22.34
C GLY A 158 12.94 5.72 -22.25
N LYS A 159 12.15 5.20 -23.16
CA LYS A 159 11.78 3.79 -23.25
C LYS A 159 12.26 3.22 -24.57
N SER A 160 13.06 2.16 -24.51
CA SER A 160 13.43 1.36 -25.69
C SER A 160 12.37 0.29 -25.92
N LEU A 161 11.84 0.23 -27.14
CA LEU A 161 10.83 -0.73 -27.55
C LEU A 161 11.45 -1.68 -28.57
N HIS A 162 11.55 -2.96 -28.21
CA HIS A 162 12.03 -4.04 -29.07
C HIS A 162 10.83 -4.75 -29.71
N LEU A 163 10.30 -4.15 -30.77
CA LEU A 163 9.22 -4.73 -31.56
C LEU A 163 9.80 -5.79 -32.52
N GLN A 164 8.91 -6.53 -33.21
CA GLN A 164 9.36 -7.51 -34.22
C GLN A 164 10.17 -6.83 -35.33
N GLY A 165 11.36 -7.36 -35.62
CA GLY A 165 12.27 -6.87 -36.65
C GLY A 165 13.68 -6.53 -36.13
N SER A 166 14.50 -5.92 -37.00
CA SER A 166 15.89 -5.56 -36.70
C SER A 166 16.07 -4.17 -36.08
N HIS A 167 14.99 -3.46 -35.82
CA HIS A 167 15.02 -2.09 -35.32
C HIS A 167 14.48 -1.99 -33.88
N SER A 168 15.08 -1.13 -33.09
CA SER A 168 14.54 -0.69 -31.80
C SER A 168 13.97 0.72 -31.94
N TYR A 169 12.81 0.95 -31.33
CA TYR A 169 12.15 2.25 -31.32
C TYR A 169 12.34 2.92 -29.97
N ILE A 170 12.54 4.24 -29.97
CA ILE A 170 12.74 5.00 -28.75
C ILE A 170 11.57 5.95 -28.53
N ASP A 171 10.98 5.88 -27.36
CA ASP A 171 9.97 6.81 -26.87
C ASP A 171 10.55 7.65 -25.72
N TYR A 172 10.72 8.94 -25.97
CA TYR A 172 11.23 9.90 -24.98
C TYR A 172 10.13 10.53 -24.11
N ASN A 173 8.88 10.10 -24.20
CA ASN A 173 7.82 10.63 -23.34
C ASN A 173 8.16 10.49 -21.85
N ARG A 174 8.85 9.42 -21.47
CA ARG A 174 9.30 9.17 -20.10
C ARG A 174 10.57 9.95 -19.72
N SER A 175 11.40 10.37 -20.70
CA SER A 175 12.64 11.11 -20.44
C SER A 175 12.37 12.36 -19.62
N GLY A 176 13.08 12.54 -18.50
CA GLY A 176 12.91 13.65 -17.58
C GLY A 176 11.75 13.49 -16.58
N THR A 177 11.06 12.33 -16.55
CA THR A 177 10.08 12.02 -15.50
C THR A 177 10.75 12.06 -14.13
N PRO A 178 10.17 12.78 -13.15
CA PRO A 178 10.72 12.87 -11.80
C PRO A 178 10.81 11.52 -11.12
N LEU A 179 11.99 11.13 -10.70
CA LEU A 179 12.32 9.87 -10.08
C LEU A 179 13.03 10.14 -8.74
N ILE A 180 12.77 9.32 -7.75
CA ILE A 180 13.62 9.20 -6.56
C ILE A 180 14.20 7.80 -6.52
N GLU A 181 15.42 7.70 -6.02
CA GLU A 181 16.05 6.43 -5.68
C GLU A 181 16.22 6.34 -4.16
N ILE A 182 15.62 5.30 -3.58
CA ILE A 182 15.68 4.99 -2.15
C ILE A 182 16.71 3.87 -1.98
N VAL A 183 17.79 4.15 -1.27
CA VAL A 183 18.88 3.19 -1.03
C VAL A 183 18.87 2.78 0.42
N THR A 184 18.82 1.47 0.69
CA THR A 184 18.86 0.94 2.05
C THR A 184 20.28 0.59 2.50
N LYS A 185 20.46 0.53 3.82
CA LYS A 185 21.56 -0.27 4.39
C LYS A 185 21.26 -1.76 4.17
N PRO A 186 22.29 -2.62 4.12
CA PRO A 186 22.12 -4.06 3.94
C PRO A 186 21.68 -4.73 5.27
N ASP A 187 20.54 -4.33 5.80
CA ASP A 187 20.02 -4.78 7.09
C ASP A 187 19.12 -6.02 6.98
N MET A 188 18.58 -6.31 5.79
CA MET A 188 17.68 -7.41 5.56
C MET A 188 18.42 -8.74 5.50
N THR A 189 17.84 -9.78 6.12
CA THR A 189 18.48 -11.08 6.33
C THR A 189 17.68 -12.24 5.77
N SER A 190 16.56 -11.97 5.10
CA SER A 190 15.79 -12.99 4.38
C SER A 190 15.14 -12.41 3.11
N PRO A 191 14.83 -13.28 2.13
CA PRO A 191 14.09 -12.89 0.93
C PRO A 191 12.70 -12.32 1.24
N GLU A 192 12.04 -12.84 2.29
CA GLU A 192 10.73 -12.37 2.75
C GLU A 192 10.80 -10.96 3.29
N GLU A 193 11.88 -10.61 4.00
CA GLU A 193 12.11 -9.23 4.47
C GLU A 193 12.25 -8.26 3.31
N ALA A 194 12.99 -8.63 2.25
CA ALA A 194 13.16 -7.77 1.08
C ALA A 194 11.82 -7.51 0.36
N ALA A 195 10.99 -8.53 0.20
CA ALA A 195 9.66 -8.38 -0.38
C ALA A 195 8.74 -7.52 0.50
N LEU A 196 8.70 -7.77 1.82
CA LEU A 196 7.90 -7.00 2.77
C LEU A 196 8.37 -5.55 2.88
N PHE A 197 9.68 -5.30 2.79
CA PHE A 197 10.23 -3.94 2.75
C PHE A 197 9.68 -3.17 1.55
N MET A 198 9.76 -3.77 0.36
CA MET A 198 9.25 -3.15 -0.87
C MET A 198 7.74 -2.90 -0.80
N GLU A 199 6.96 -3.86 -0.27
CA GLU A 199 5.52 -3.71 -0.06
C GLU A 199 5.20 -2.57 0.91
N THR A 200 5.92 -2.50 2.04
CA THR A 200 5.72 -1.47 3.05
C THR A 200 6.08 -0.08 2.51
N VAL A 201 7.19 0.06 1.78
CA VAL A 201 7.57 1.33 1.15
C VAL A 201 6.52 1.75 0.11
N GLN A 202 6.05 0.83 -0.73
CA GLN A 202 4.99 1.11 -1.70
C GLN A 202 3.72 1.60 -0.99
N GLU A 203 3.28 0.92 0.06
CA GLU A 203 2.10 1.29 0.85
C GLU A 203 2.24 2.71 1.42
N ILE A 204 3.36 3.01 2.07
CA ILE A 204 3.63 4.34 2.65
C ILE A 204 3.59 5.41 1.57
N LEU A 205 4.34 5.25 0.47
CA LEU A 205 4.45 6.27 -0.57
C LEU A 205 3.14 6.50 -1.33
N ARG A 206 2.35 5.46 -1.54
CA ARG A 206 0.99 5.59 -2.08
C ARG A 206 0.05 6.30 -1.11
N TYR A 207 0.13 5.96 0.16
CA TYR A 207 -0.71 6.56 1.20
C TYR A 207 -0.48 8.06 1.34
N VAL A 208 0.77 8.51 1.27
CA VAL A 208 1.11 9.95 1.27
C VAL A 208 1.02 10.60 -0.11
N LYS A 209 0.49 9.89 -1.11
CA LYS A 209 0.24 10.37 -2.49
C LYS A 209 1.49 10.88 -3.22
N VAL A 210 2.63 10.27 -2.95
CA VAL A 210 3.90 10.57 -3.63
C VAL A 210 3.98 9.85 -4.98
N THR A 211 3.45 8.63 -5.07
CA THR A 211 3.47 7.79 -6.26
C THR A 211 2.18 6.99 -6.42
N ASN A 212 1.89 6.52 -7.64
CA ASN A 212 0.89 5.48 -7.87
C ASN A 212 1.41 4.10 -7.46
N GLY A 213 2.74 3.91 -7.45
CA GLY A 213 3.40 2.69 -7.03
C GLY A 213 3.06 1.46 -7.89
N ASN A 214 2.65 1.65 -9.16
CA ASN A 214 2.32 0.54 -10.04
C ASN A 214 3.59 -0.10 -10.60
N LEU A 215 3.91 -1.31 -10.15
CA LEU A 215 5.07 -2.07 -10.58
C LEU A 215 4.97 -2.50 -12.05
N GLU A 216 3.77 -2.87 -12.52
CA GLU A 216 3.54 -3.31 -13.89
C GLU A 216 3.73 -2.17 -14.92
N GLU A 217 3.40 -0.95 -14.54
CA GLU A 217 3.66 0.25 -15.35
C GLU A 217 5.11 0.75 -15.25
N GLY A 218 5.91 0.14 -14.36
CA GLY A 218 7.28 0.56 -14.08
C GLY A 218 7.37 1.88 -13.30
N ASN A 219 6.29 2.30 -12.64
CA ASN A 219 6.29 3.49 -11.79
C ASN A 219 7.11 3.30 -10.51
N MET A 220 7.35 2.05 -10.15
CA MET A 220 8.20 1.66 -9.06
C MET A 220 9.00 0.40 -9.45
N ARG A 221 10.30 0.36 -9.13
CA ARG A 221 11.21 -0.75 -9.46
C ARG A 221 12.12 -1.00 -8.28
N CYS A 222 12.56 -2.25 -8.13
CA CYS A 222 13.50 -2.64 -7.09
C CYS A 222 14.67 -3.39 -7.72
N ASP A 223 15.89 -3.00 -7.38
CA ASP A 223 17.09 -3.76 -7.59
C ASP A 223 17.57 -4.28 -6.22
N ALA A 224 17.86 -5.57 -6.11
CA ALA A 224 18.31 -6.19 -4.88
C ALA A 224 19.81 -6.50 -4.94
N ASN A 225 20.55 -6.02 -3.95
CA ASN A 225 21.96 -6.36 -3.75
C ASN A 225 22.04 -7.44 -2.68
N ILE A 226 22.56 -8.61 -3.03
CA ILE A 226 22.64 -9.77 -2.15
C ILE A 226 24.01 -10.37 -2.11
N ASN A 227 24.48 -10.72 -0.91
CA ASN A 227 25.62 -11.60 -0.68
C ASN A 227 25.41 -12.45 0.57
N LEU A 228 26.32 -13.36 0.84
CA LEU A 228 26.32 -14.22 2.01
C LEU A 228 27.53 -13.92 2.90
N ASN A 229 27.28 -13.93 4.21
CA ASN A 229 28.32 -14.16 5.22
C ASN A 229 28.34 -15.67 5.51
N VAL A 230 29.48 -16.31 5.31
CA VAL A 230 29.64 -17.74 5.47
C VAL A 230 30.73 -18.02 6.52
N TRP A 231 30.42 -18.83 7.52
CA TRP A 231 31.42 -19.26 8.52
C TRP A 231 31.82 -20.71 8.21
N GLU A 232 33.12 -20.92 8.13
CA GLU A 232 33.77 -22.20 7.94
C GLU A 232 34.99 -22.29 8.85
N ASP A 233 35.08 -23.31 9.69
CA ASP A 233 36.14 -23.50 10.69
C ASP A 233 36.36 -22.25 11.56
N GLY A 234 35.27 -21.57 11.95
CA GLY A 234 35.28 -20.34 12.76
C GLY A 234 35.75 -19.07 12.03
N LYS A 235 36.13 -19.16 10.75
CA LYS A 235 36.51 -18.01 9.91
C LYS A 235 35.29 -17.49 9.15
N LEU A 236 35.15 -16.17 9.06
CA LEU A 236 34.11 -15.49 8.29
C LEU A 236 34.60 -15.19 6.86
N TYR A 237 33.79 -15.56 5.90
CA TYR A 237 33.97 -15.27 4.48
C TYR A 237 32.77 -14.47 3.96
N HIS A 238 32.99 -13.64 2.94
CA HIS A 238 31.95 -12.89 2.25
C HIS A 238 31.90 -13.32 0.79
N THR A 239 30.71 -13.68 0.30
CA THR A 239 30.54 -13.94 -1.14
C THR A 239 30.48 -12.63 -1.94
N PRO A 240 30.79 -12.66 -3.26
CA PRO A 240 30.61 -11.49 -4.12
C PRO A 240 29.19 -10.95 -4.10
N ILE A 241 29.04 -9.62 -4.20
CA ILE A 241 27.71 -9.00 -4.25
C ILE A 241 27.09 -9.24 -5.63
N SER A 242 25.89 -9.79 -5.66
CA SER A 242 25.03 -9.86 -6.85
C SER A 242 23.97 -8.78 -6.82
N GLU A 243 23.93 -7.94 -7.86
CA GLU A 243 22.88 -6.96 -8.10
C GLU A 243 21.83 -7.59 -9.02
N ILE A 244 20.66 -7.90 -8.47
CA ILE A 244 19.58 -8.55 -9.21
C ILE A 244 18.64 -7.50 -9.76
N LYS A 245 18.45 -7.48 -11.08
CA LYS A 245 17.56 -6.59 -11.81
C LYS A 245 16.33 -7.31 -12.36
N ASN A 246 15.39 -6.55 -12.89
CA ASN A 246 14.12 -7.04 -13.45
C ASN A 246 13.16 -7.64 -12.41
N LEU A 247 13.12 -7.07 -11.20
CA LEU A 247 12.22 -7.47 -10.13
C LEU A 247 10.92 -6.66 -10.22
N ASN A 248 9.93 -7.20 -10.92
CA ASN A 248 8.69 -6.50 -11.28
C ASN A 248 7.50 -6.83 -10.35
N SER A 249 7.71 -7.62 -9.30
CA SER A 249 6.71 -7.96 -8.31
C SER A 249 7.35 -8.30 -6.97
N PHE A 250 6.61 -8.21 -5.88
CA PHE A 250 7.08 -8.64 -4.54
C PHE A 250 7.49 -10.12 -4.53
N ARG A 251 6.75 -10.93 -5.29
CA ARG A 251 7.08 -12.35 -5.47
C ARG A 251 8.42 -12.52 -6.17
N SER A 252 8.66 -11.79 -7.27
CA SER A 252 9.93 -11.84 -7.99
C SER A 252 11.11 -11.43 -7.11
N ILE A 253 10.93 -10.42 -6.23
CA ILE A 253 11.97 -10.01 -5.27
C ILE A 253 12.31 -11.16 -4.32
N ARG A 254 11.30 -11.77 -3.70
CA ARG A 254 11.49 -12.91 -2.79
C ARG A 254 12.15 -14.09 -3.48
N ASP A 255 11.58 -14.53 -4.60
CA ASP A 255 12.00 -15.74 -5.29
C ASP A 255 13.41 -15.58 -5.88
N ALA A 256 13.75 -14.42 -6.43
CA ALA A 256 15.07 -14.11 -6.94
C ALA A 256 16.14 -14.06 -5.84
N CYS A 257 15.86 -13.42 -4.71
CA CYS A 257 16.78 -13.39 -3.57
C CYS A 257 16.98 -14.81 -2.98
N ALA A 258 15.91 -15.61 -2.90
CA ALA A 258 16.00 -16.98 -2.42
C ALA A 258 16.87 -17.85 -3.34
N TYR A 259 16.64 -17.77 -4.65
CA TYR A 259 17.44 -18.50 -5.63
C TYR A 259 18.91 -18.07 -5.57
N GLU A 260 19.17 -16.78 -5.58
CA GLU A 260 20.53 -16.23 -5.60
C GLU A 260 21.33 -16.62 -4.35
N ALA A 261 20.70 -16.62 -3.18
CA ALA A 261 21.33 -17.07 -1.95
C ALA A 261 21.79 -18.54 -2.06
N GLN A 262 20.95 -19.41 -2.61
CA GLN A 262 21.31 -20.82 -2.83
C GLN A 262 22.41 -21.00 -3.88
N ARG A 263 22.35 -20.23 -4.97
CA ARG A 263 23.37 -20.23 -6.02
C ARG A 263 24.74 -19.83 -5.45
N GLN A 264 24.81 -18.72 -4.71
CA GLN A 264 26.06 -18.24 -4.10
C GLN A 264 26.61 -19.23 -3.07
N LEU A 265 25.73 -19.85 -2.26
CA LEU A 265 26.18 -20.87 -1.29
C LEU A 265 26.80 -22.07 -1.98
N LYS A 266 26.22 -22.53 -3.08
CA LYS A 266 26.74 -23.62 -3.89
C LYS A 266 28.10 -23.27 -4.52
N GLU A 267 28.21 -22.09 -5.16
CA GLU A 267 29.48 -21.63 -5.75
C GLU A 267 30.56 -21.48 -4.69
N PHE A 268 30.22 -20.93 -3.51
CA PHE A 268 31.19 -20.84 -2.42
C PHE A 268 31.70 -22.22 -1.98
N GLN A 269 30.83 -23.25 -1.95
CA GLN A 269 31.24 -24.61 -1.62
C GLN A 269 32.21 -25.22 -2.68
N GLU A 270 32.00 -24.86 -3.95
CA GLU A 270 32.82 -25.37 -5.07
C GLU A 270 34.14 -24.63 -5.20
N ASP A 271 34.11 -23.28 -5.22
CA ASP A 271 35.24 -22.41 -5.64
C ASP A 271 35.85 -21.60 -4.51
N ARG A 272 35.21 -21.50 -3.34
CA ARG A 272 35.63 -20.61 -2.24
C ARG A 272 35.83 -19.16 -2.68
N GLN A 273 35.00 -18.67 -3.63
CA GLN A 273 35.08 -17.32 -4.13
C GLN A 273 34.70 -16.30 -3.03
N GLU A 274 35.67 -15.48 -2.65
CA GLU A 274 35.50 -14.45 -1.63
C GLU A 274 35.13 -13.10 -2.25
N PHE A 275 34.52 -12.25 -1.44
CA PHE A 275 34.23 -10.87 -1.79
C PHE A 275 35.54 -10.10 -2.04
N ASN A 276 35.64 -9.52 -3.21
CA ASN A 276 36.67 -8.56 -3.54
C ASN A 276 36.03 -7.17 -3.63
N PRO A 277 36.44 -6.18 -2.82
CA PRO A 277 35.91 -4.81 -2.90
C PRO A 277 35.94 -4.30 -4.34
N GLY A 278 34.79 -3.90 -4.87
CA GLY A 278 34.65 -3.49 -6.25
C GLY A 278 34.20 -4.57 -7.23
N PHE A 279 34.17 -5.84 -6.84
CA PHE A 279 33.60 -6.90 -7.65
C PHE A 279 32.10 -7.05 -7.38
N LYS A 280 31.30 -6.69 -8.37
CA LYS A 280 29.84 -6.79 -8.34
C LYS A 280 29.37 -7.46 -9.62
N VAL A 281 28.53 -8.48 -9.51
CA VAL A 281 27.93 -9.17 -10.65
C VAL A 281 26.51 -8.65 -10.84
N THR A 282 26.17 -8.21 -12.05
CA THR A 282 24.79 -7.85 -12.38
C THR A 282 24.07 -9.08 -12.93
N MET A 283 23.00 -9.46 -12.25
CA MET A 283 22.14 -10.59 -12.57
C MET A 283 20.77 -10.07 -13.05
N GLY A 284 20.14 -10.78 -13.96
CA GLY A 284 18.74 -10.56 -14.32
C GLY A 284 17.88 -11.70 -13.80
N TRP A 285 16.70 -11.40 -13.27
CA TRP A 285 15.73 -12.42 -12.94
C TRP A 285 15.00 -12.89 -14.20
N ASP A 286 15.05 -14.19 -14.49
CA ASP A 286 14.25 -14.86 -15.53
C ASP A 286 13.07 -15.55 -14.85
N GLU A 287 11.92 -14.88 -14.83
CA GLU A 287 10.73 -15.35 -14.13
C GLU A 287 10.19 -16.66 -14.73
N ALA A 288 10.33 -16.85 -16.06
CA ALA A 288 9.87 -18.07 -16.73
C ALA A 288 10.67 -19.31 -16.32
N LYS A 289 11.97 -19.13 -16.06
CA LYS A 289 12.86 -20.20 -15.63
C LYS A 289 13.01 -20.28 -14.11
N GLY A 290 12.57 -19.26 -13.37
CA GLY A 290 12.74 -19.17 -11.93
C GLY A 290 14.22 -19.14 -11.49
N GLN A 291 15.08 -18.44 -12.24
CA GLN A 291 16.52 -18.37 -11.96
C GLN A 291 17.11 -17.02 -12.28
N THR A 292 18.22 -16.69 -11.65
CA THR A 292 19.05 -15.54 -12.01
C THR A 292 19.97 -15.90 -13.18
N VAL A 293 20.19 -14.94 -14.08
CA VAL A 293 21.05 -15.08 -15.26
C VAL A 293 22.07 -13.94 -15.26
N VAL A 294 23.34 -14.26 -15.45
CA VAL A 294 24.40 -13.26 -15.53
C VAL A 294 24.14 -12.35 -16.73
N GLN A 295 23.94 -11.06 -16.48
CA GLN A 295 23.83 -10.04 -17.53
C GLN A 295 25.17 -9.36 -17.78
N ARG A 296 25.94 -9.11 -16.72
CA ARG A 296 27.22 -8.42 -16.81
C ARG A 296 28.10 -8.74 -15.61
N THR A 297 29.35 -9.09 -15.86
CA THR A 297 30.41 -9.14 -14.85
C THR A 297 31.19 -7.83 -14.88
N LYS A 298 31.28 -7.16 -13.74
CA LYS A 298 32.05 -5.91 -13.60
C LYS A 298 33.38 -6.24 -12.90
N ASN A 299 34.47 -6.32 -13.65
CA ASN A 299 35.81 -6.47 -13.10
C ASN A 299 36.45 -5.13 -12.68
N SER A 300 35.71 -4.02 -12.82
CA SER A 300 36.15 -2.68 -12.44
C SER A 300 34.94 -1.80 -12.12
N PHE A 301 35.12 -0.81 -11.25
CA PHE A 301 34.14 0.26 -11.05
C PHE A 301 33.82 0.91 -12.40
N VAL A 302 32.53 1.03 -12.73
CA VAL A 302 32.10 1.86 -13.84
C VAL A 302 32.25 3.31 -13.35
N ASP A 303 33.23 4.00 -13.92
CA ASP A 303 33.37 5.43 -13.72
C ASP A 303 32.29 6.16 -14.52
N TYR A 304 31.26 6.61 -13.84
CA TYR A 304 30.18 7.42 -14.40
C TYR A 304 30.58 8.89 -14.60
N ARG A 305 31.82 9.26 -14.30
CA ARG A 305 32.36 10.63 -14.47
C ARG A 305 31.38 11.67 -13.91
N PHE A 306 31.03 11.52 -12.64
CA PHE A 306 30.17 12.48 -11.96
C PHE A 306 30.79 13.87 -11.98
N VAL A 307 30.03 14.86 -12.45
CA VAL A 307 30.38 16.28 -12.38
C VAL A 307 29.18 17.06 -11.88
N VAL A 308 29.42 18.15 -11.14
CA VAL A 308 28.33 19.03 -10.68
C VAL A 308 27.58 19.55 -11.90
N GLU A 309 26.23 19.51 -11.84
CA GLU A 309 25.38 20.03 -12.91
C GLU A 309 25.56 21.56 -13.03
N PRO A 310 26.17 22.06 -14.14
CA PRO A 310 26.53 23.47 -14.24
C PRO A 310 25.33 24.39 -14.46
N ASP A 311 24.23 23.87 -15.01
CA ASP A 311 23.05 24.65 -15.40
C ASP A 311 22.02 24.75 -14.26
N ILE A 312 22.24 24.02 -13.16
CA ILE A 312 21.40 24.05 -11.94
C ILE A 312 22.28 24.43 -10.76
N LYS A 313 22.12 25.65 -10.26
CA LYS A 313 22.86 26.07 -9.07
C LYS A 313 22.47 25.23 -7.85
N PRO A 314 23.43 24.87 -6.98
CA PRO A 314 23.12 24.33 -5.66
C PRO A 314 22.13 25.24 -4.93
N PHE A 315 21.24 24.64 -4.14
CA PHE A 315 20.17 25.40 -3.48
C PHE A 315 19.91 24.91 -2.05
N SER A 316 19.34 25.82 -1.25
CA SER A 316 18.88 25.49 0.09
C SER A 316 17.43 25.03 0.05
N VAL A 317 17.13 23.99 0.80
CA VAL A 317 15.76 23.54 1.07
C VAL A 317 15.21 24.37 2.21
N SER A 318 14.21 25.21 1.93
CA SER A 318 13.67 26.13 2.92
C SER A 318 12.89 25.42 4.03
N GLU A 319 12.86 26.03 5.22
CA GLU A 319 12.05 25.52 6.34
C GLU A 319 10.57 25.44 5.96
N GLU A 320 10.06 26.44 5.23
CA GLU A 320 8.68 26.45 4.74
C GLU A 320 8.36 25.21 3.89
N LEU A 321 9.27 24.80 3.00
CA LEU A 321 9.10 23.61 2.18
C LEU A 321 9.06 22.35 3.05
N ILE A 322 9.93 22.27 4.06
CA ILE A 322 10.00 21.12 4.97
C ILE A 322 8.73 21.03 5.82
N GLU A 323 8.25 22.13 6.38
CA GLU A 323 7.00 22.14 7.15
C GLU A 323 5.78 21.80 6.29
N ASN A 324 5.73 22.31 5.05
CA ASN A 324 4.71 21.89 4.07
C ASN A 324 4.76 20.39 3.78
N ALA A 325 5.96 19.84 3.61
CA ALA A 325 6.12 18.42 3.38
C ALA A 325 5.68 17.59 4.61
N LYS A 326 6.05 18.01 5.84
CA LYS A 326 5.59 17.36 7.08
C LYS A 326 4.07 17.35 7.19
N SER A 327 3.42 18.46 6.89
CA SER A 327 1.95 18.55 6.93
C SER A 327 1.27 17.58 5.96
N LYS A 328 1.90 17.29 4.82
CA LYS A 328 1.41 16.32 3.82
C LYS A 328 1.61 14.86 4.22
N VAL A 329 2.66 14.55 4.96
CA VAL A 329 2.87 13.20 5.49
C VAL A 329 1.71 12.80 6.39
N GLY A 330 1.41 13.60 7.42
CA GLY A 330 0.35 13.30 8.39
C GLY A 330 0.57 11.98 9.13
N GLU A 331 -0.53 11.31 9.49
CA GLU A 331 -0.50 10.00 10.15
C GLU A 331 -0.28 8.89 9.13
N LEU A 332 0.74 8.05 9.34
CA LEU A 332 1.09 6.94 8.44
C LEU A 332 0.17 5.72 8.65
N PRO A 333 0.10 4.79 7.68
CA PRO A 333 -0.86 3.67 7.71
C PRO A 333 -0.82 2.83 8.98
N GLU A 334 0.35 2.45 9.45
CA GLU A 334 0.50 1.58 10.63
C GLU A 334 0.10 2.27 11.94
N ALA A 335 0.47 3.54 12.10
CA ALA A 335 0.01 4.36 13.22
C ALA A 335 -1.52 4.51 13.20
N LYS A 336 -2.09 4.75 12.02
CA LYS A 336 -3.54 4.83 11.79
C LYS A 336 -4.23 3.52 12.17
N ARG A 337 -3.72 2.37 11.74
CA ARG A 337 -4.27 1.03 12.10
C ARG A 337 -4.28 0.84 13.60
N THR A 338 -3.15 1.12 14.26
CA THR A 338 -3.03 1.00 15.71
C THR A 338 -4.06 1.88 16.43
N ARG A 339 -4.23 3.12 15.98
CA ARG A 339 -5.18 4.05 16.56
C ARG A 339 -6.63 3.63 16.31
N LEU A 340 -7.00 3.31 15.08
CA LEU A 340 -8.38 2.89 14.74
C LEU A 340 -8.78 1.61 15.50
N LYS A 341 -7.85 0.66 15.65
CA LYS A 341 -8.07 -0.55 16.45
C LYS A 341 -8.33 -0.21 17.91
N LYS A 342 -7.54 0.70 18.50
CA LYS A 342 -7.68 1.12 19.89
C LYS A 342 -8.94 1.94 20.13
N ASP A 343 -9.20 2.95 19.29
CA ASP A 343 -10.26 3.93 19.53
C ASP A 343 -11.65 3.40 19.17
N TYR A 344 -11.75 2.56 18.15
CA TYR A 344 -13.02 2.04 17.64
C TYR A 344 -13.21 0.54 17.88
N GLY A 345 -12.21 -0.17 18.41
CA GLY A 345 -12.27 -1.60 18.73
C GLY A 345 -12.48 -2.46 17.48
N LEU A 346 -11.89 -2.07 16.33
CA LEU A 346 -11.97 -2.77 15.07
C LEU A 346 -11.03 -3.97 15.04
N SER A 347 -11.29 -4.95 14.15
CA SER A 347 -10.39 -6.09 13.92
C SER A 347 -9.19 -5.68 13.08
N ASP A 348 -8.13 -6.52 13.06
CA ASP A 348 -6.97 -6.29 12.22
C ASP A 348 -7.34 -6.24 10.73
N PHE A 349 -8.23 -7.12 10.29
CA PHE A 349 -8.75 -7.14 8.93
C PHE A 349 -9.49 -5.84 8.56
N ASP A 350 -10.36 -5.34 9.47
CA ASP A 350 -11.12 -4.11 9.23
C ASP A 350 -10.19 -2.91 9.07
N VAL A 351 -9.23 -2.76 10.00
CA VAL A 351 -8.30 -1.61 9.94
C VAL A 351 -7.35 -1.69 8.75
N GLU A 352 -6.90 -2.88 8.36
CA GLU A 352 -6.09 -3.06 7.16
C GLU A 352 -6.84 -2.62 5.90
N THR A 353 -8.09 -3.04 5.76
CA THR A 353 -8.93 -2.68 4.61
C THR A 353 -9.27 -1.19 4.60
N LEU A 354 -9.68 -0.63 5.73
CA LEU A 354 -10.02 0.80 5.86
C LEU A 354 -8.82 1.72 5.62
N THR A 355 -7.60 1.26 5.90
CA THR A 355 -6.37 2.02 5.69
C THR A 355 -5.67 1.69 4.37
N SER A 356 -6.29 0.93 3.47
CA SER A 356 -5.73 0.62 2.14
C SER A 356 -5.50 1.87 1.27
N SER A 357 -6.20 2.98 1.58
CA SER A 357 -5.91 4.30 1.07
C SER A 357 -6.19 5.37 2.12
N ARG A 358 -5.47 6.49 2.04
CA ARG A 358 -5.69 7.65 2.94
C ARG A 358 -7.10 8.19 2.83
N ASP A 359 -7.63 8.27 1.63
CA ASP A 359 -8.96 8.84 1.38
C ASP A 359 -10.06 7.99 2.01
N LEU A 360 -9.96 6.67 1.91
CA LEU A 360 -10.90 5.74 2.55
C LEU A 360 -10.84 5.84 4.08
N ALA A 361 -9.64 5.91 4.65
CA ALA A 361 -9.46 6.03 6.09
C ALA A 361 -10.08 7.33 6.63
N VAL A 362 -9.83 8.47 5.97
CA VAL A 362 -10.42 9.77 6.34
C VAL A 362 -11.94 9.71 6.21
N TRP A 363 -12.45 9.18 5.10
CA TRP A 363 -13.87 9.06 4.86
C TRP A 363 -14.58 8.20 5.93
N PHE A 364 -13.94 7.09 6.35
CA PHE A 364 -14.44 6.28 7.47
C PHE A 364 -14.47 7.07 8.78
N GLU A 365 -13.40 7.78 9.11
CA GLU A 365 -13.33 8.56 10.36
C GLU A 365 -14.41 9.66 10.42
N GLU A 366 -14.64 10.35 9.30
CA GLU A 366 -15.72 11.34 9.19
C GLU A 366 -17.10 10.70 9.39
N ALA A 367 -17.34 9.52 8.81
CA ALA A 367 -18.58 8.80 9.01
C ALA A 367 -18.73 8.30 10.47
N ALA A 368 -17.66 7.77 11.06
CA ALA A 368 -17.63 7.27 12.42
C ALA A 368 -17.84 8.37 13.46
N ALA A 369 -17.36 9.58 13.22
CA ALA A 369 -17.57 10.74 14.08
C ALA A 369 -19.06 11.13 14.21
N GLY A 370 -19.87 10.84 13.20
CA GLY A 370 -21.32 11.13 13.18
C GLY A 370 -22.19 10.06 13.85
N THR A 371 -21.60 9.01 14.44
CA THR A 371 -22.35 7.85 15.01
C THR A 371 -21.77 7.39 16.35
N LYS A 372 -22.57 6.73 17.15
CA LYS A 372 -22.14 6.05 18.39
C LYS A 372 -21.67 4.61 18.16
N ASN A 373 -21.74 4.12 16.93
CA ASN A 373 -21.41 2.73 16.58
C ASN A 373 -20.40 2.64 15.42
N PRO A 374 -19.13 2.99 15.67
CA PRO A 374 -18.07 2.93 14.65
C PRO A 374 -17.89 1.54 14.01
N LYS A 375 -18.15 0.45 14.78
CA LYS A 375 -18.09 -0.92 14.26
C LYS A 375 -19.13 -1.17 13.17
N ARG A 376 -20.36 -0.71 13.37
CA ARG A 376 -21.40 -0.84 12.35
C ARG A 376 -21.11 0.04 11.15
N THR A 377 -20.58 1.24 11.38
CA THR A 377 -20.11 2.14 10.32
C THR A 377 -19.05 1.45 9.47
N ALA A 378 -18.02 0.87 10.09
CA ALA A 378 -16.99 0.11 9.41
C ALA A 378 -17.58 -1.05 8.60
N ASN A 379 -18.49 -1.84 9.21
CA ASN A 379 -19.10 -2.97 8.54
C ASN A 379 -19.87 -2.56 7.28
N ILE A 380 -20.70 -1.52 7.33
CA ILE A 380 -21.45 -1.04 6.15
C ILE A 380 -20.49 -0.56 5.05
N ILE A 381 -19.41 0.15 5.42
CA ILE A 381 -18.40 0.61 4.46
C ILE A 381 -17.70 -0.60 3.81
N LEU A 382 -17.25 -1.55 4.62
CA LEU A 382 -16.47 -2.70 4.14
C LEU A 382 -17.32 -3.68 3.31
N THR A 383 -18.57 -3.95 3.71
CA THR A 383 -19.38 -5.00 3.07
C THR A 383 -20.28 -4.48 1.95
N GLU A 384 -20.83 -3.27 2.09
CA GLU A 384 -21.81 -2.75 1.13
C GLU A 384 -21.14 -1.70 0.19
N LEU A 385 -20.46 -0.69 0.77
CA LEU A 385 -19.88 0.40 -0.04
C LEU A 385 -18.70 -0.05 -0.88
N LEU A 386 -17.70 -0.71 -0.28
CA LEU A 386 -16.53 -1.17 -1.01
C LEU A 386 -16.87 -2.27 -2.03
N ALA A 387 -17.83 -3.15 -1.72
CA ALA A 387 -18.30 -4.14 -2.69
C ALA A 387 -18.84 -3.46 -3.96
N LYS A 388 -19.64 -2.41 -3.79
CA LYS A 388 -20.20 -1.65 -4.93
C LYS A 388 -19.14 -0.86 -5.69
N LEU A 389 -18.19 -0.23 -4.99
CA LEU A 389 -17.10 0.49 -5.62
C LEU A 389 -16.20 -0.45 -6.44
N ASN A 390 -15.92 -1.65 -5.93
CA ASN A 390 -15.13 -2.67 -6.63
C ASN A 390 -15.86 -3.18 -7.90
N GLU A 391 -17.17 -3.44 -7.79
CA GLU A 391 -18.00 -3.82 -8.95
C GLU A 391 -17.94 -2.75 -10.05
N ASP A 392 -18.07 -1.47 -9.67
CA ASP A 392 -18.08 -0.34 -10.57
C ASP A 392 -16.66 0.11 -11.01
N LYS A 393 -15.59 -0.52 -10.47
CA LYS A 393 -14.18 -0.12 -10.66
C LYS A 393 -13.93 1.35 -10.29
N LYS A 394 -14.53 1.79 -9.21
CA LYS A 394 -14.44 3.15 -8.64
C LYS A 394 -13.66 3.18 -7.34
N THR A 395 -13.24 4.38 -6.95
CA THR A 395 -12.62 4.66 -5.67
C THR A 395 -13.59 5.38 -4.74
N ILE A 396 -13.21 5.57 -3.47
CA ILE A 396 -14.04 6.33 -2.50
C ILE A 396 -14.24 7.78 -2.94
N ASN A 397 -13.35 8.33 -3.77
CA ASN A 397 -13.46 9.70 -4.28
C ASN A 397 -14.51 9.85 -5.40
N ASP A 398 -14.95 8.74 -5.98
CA ASP A 398 -15.93 8.71 -7.08
C ASP A 398 -17.36 8.45 -6.58
N VAL A 399 -17.52 8.25 -5.25
CA VAL A 399 -18.83 7.99 -4.66
C VAL A 399 -19.66 9.26 -4.53
N SER A 400 -20.96 9.18 -4.86
CA SER A 400 -21.89 10.32 -4.78
C SER A 400 -22.33 10.64 -3.34
N ILE A 401 -22.46 9.63 -2.48
CA ILE A 401 -22.85 9.79 -1.09
C ILE A 401 -21.69 10.29 -0.22
N THR A 402 -21.99 10.99 0.85
CA THR A 402 -21.01 11.54 1.80
C THR A 402 -20.91 10.69 3.06
N PRO A 403 -19.87 10.84 3.89
CA PRO A 403 -19.76 10.20 5.21
C PRO A 403 -21.01 10.41 6.08
N THR A 404 -21.64 11.58 5.99
CA THR A 404 -22.88 11.92 6.74
C THR A 404 -24.05 11.00 6.38
N HIS A 405 -24.15 10.56 5.13
CA HIS A 405 -25.18 9.61 4.71
C HIS A 405 -25.05 8.27 5.45
N ILE A 406 -23.85 7.76 5.60
CA ILE A 406 -23.61 6.51 6.32
C ILE A 406 -23.86 6.70 7.82
N ALA A 407 -23.40 7.82 8.40
CA ALA A 407 -23.64 8.11 9.80
C ALA A 407 -25.14 8.15 10.12
N GLU A 408 -25.94 8.83 9.31
CA GLU A 408 -27.39 8.91 9.48
C GLU A 408 -28.09 7.55 9.30
N LEU A 409 -27.63 6.74 8.31
CA LEU A 409 -28.13 5.37 8.13
C LEU A 409 -27.85 4.49 9.36
N VAL A 410 -26.61 4.54 9.88
CA VAL A 410 -26.23 3.78 11.08
C VAL A 410 -27.09 4.23 12.28
N ASN A 411 -27.25 5.52 12.48
CA ASN A 411 -28.06 6.07 13.55
C ASN A 411 -29.55 5.65 13.45
N ALA A 412 -30.09 5.60 12.22
CA ALA A 412 -31.46 5.13 12.00
C ALA A 412 -31.64 3.63 12.33
N ILE A 413 -30.63 2.81 12.06
CA ILE A 413 -30.64 1.39 12.42
C ILE A 413 -30.46 1.21 13.93
N ASP A 414 -29.51 1.93 14.54
CA ASP A 414 -29.20 1.79 15.97
C ASP A 414 -30.35 2.31 16.88
N SER A 415 -31.03 3.36 16.44
CA SER A 415 -32.25 3.84 17.10
C SER A 415 -33.47 2.97 16.84
N LYS A 416 -33.33 1.86 16.10
CA LYS A 416 -34.42 0.95 15.70
C LYS A 416 -35.52 1.64 14.87
N LYS A 417 -35.25 2.78 14.27
CA LYS A 417 -36.14 3.46 13.35
C LYS A 417 -36.39 2.62 12.09
N ILE A 418 -35.38 1.89 11.66
CA ILE A 418 -35.44 0.88 10.60
C ILE A 418 -34.70 -0.39 11.04
N SER A 419 -35.07 -1.54 10.45
CA SER A 419 -34.33 -2.80 10.63
C SER A 419 -33.06 -2.82 9.82
N SER A 420 -32.11 -3.71 10.16
CA SER A 420 -30.86 -3.89 9.35
C SER A 420 -31.16 -4.31 7.91
N ALA A 421 -32.22 -5.10 7.66
CA ALA A 421 -32.63 -5.47 6.32
C ALA A 421 -33.14 -4.27 5.51
N GLN A 422 -33.92 -3.39 6.13
CA GLN A 422 -34.36 -2.14 5.52
C GLN A 422 -33.19 -1.19 5.30
N GLY A 423 -32.19 -1.20 6.19
CA GLY A 423 -30.95 -0.44 6.03
C GLY A 423 -30.22 -0.74 4.73
N LYS A 424 -30.18 -1.99 4.29
CA LYS A 424 -29.60 -2.36 2.98
C LYS A 424 -30.40 -1.78 1.80
N VAL A 425 -31.71 -1.76 1.89
CA VAL A 425 -32.57 -1.16 0.85
C VAL A 425 -32.39 0.35 0.79
N VAL A 426 -32.30 1.01 1.96
CA VAL A 426 -32.04 2.45 2.05
C VAL A 426 -30.66 2.75 1.48
N PHE A 427 -29.64 1.96 1.82
CA PHE A 427 -28.28 2.12 1.28
C PHE A 427 -28.24 2.05 -0.27
N ALA A 428 -28.89 1.04 -0.86
CA ALA A 428 -28.94 0.93 -2.31
C ALA A 428 -29.59 2.18 -2.94
N LYS A 429 -30.72 2.65 -2.38
CA LYS A 429 -31.39 3.87 -2.86
C LYS A 429 -30.58 5.15 -2.65
N MET A 430 -29.76 5.23 -1.60
CA MET A 430 -28.84 6.34 -1.39
C MET A 430 -27.84 6.44 -2.56
N LEU A 431 -27.26 5.32 -2.97
CA LEU A 431 -26.31 5.27 -4.09
C LEU A 431 -26.97 5.68 -5.44
N GLU A 432 -28.23 5.29 -5.65
CA GLU A 432 -28.98 5.60 -6.88
C GLU A 432 -29.43 7.07 -6.94
N THR A 433 -29.89 7.61 -5.78
CA THR A 433 -30.61 8.89 -5.76
C THR A 433 -29.83 10.03 -5.13
N ASN A 434 -28.75 9.73 -4.42
CA ASN A 434 -27.96 10.65 -3.59
C ASN A 434 -28.81 11.38 -2.52
N LYS A 435 -29.93 10.80 -2.08
CA LYS A 435 -30.80 11.35 -1.06
C LYS A 435 -30.36 10.90 0.34
N MET A 436 -30.63 11.74 1.34
CA MET A 436 -30.37 11.39 2.73
C MET A 436 -31.24 10.22 3.20
N PRO A 437 -30.72 9.34 4.10
CA PRO A 437 -31.48 8.22 4.67
C PRO A 437 -32.86 8.60 5.19
N ALA A 438 -32.98 9.72 5.93
CA ALA A 438 -34.26 10.17 6.50
C ALA A 438 -35.31 10.46 5.40
N GLU A 439 -34.90 11.04 4.26
CA GLU A 439 -35.80 11.30 3.15
C GLU A 439 -36.29 10.00 2.51
N ILE A 440 -35.40 9.04 2.31
CA ILE A 440 -35.72 7.74 1.74
C ILE A 440 -36.63 6.96 2.66
N ILE A 441 -36.31 6.90 3.95
CA ILE A 441 -37.11 6.21 4.97
C ILE A 441 -38.55 6.78 5.00
N LYS A 442 -38.67 8.10 4.95
CA LYS A 442 -39.97 8.80 4.96
C LYS A 442 -40.75 8.56 3.66
N SER A 443 -40.13 8.72 2.50
CA SER A 443 -40.80 8.56 1.19
C SER A 443 -41.26 7.13 0.92
N GLU A 444 -40.53 6.14 1.43
CA GLU A 444 -40.86 4.71 1.28
C GLU A 444 -41.70 4.17 2.44
N GLY A 445 -42.00 5.01 3.43
CA GLY A 445 -42.78 4.60 4.61
C GLY A 445 -42.16 3.41 5.36
N MET A 446 -40.81 3.40 5.47
CA MET A 446 -40.04 2.28 6.07
C MET A 446 -39.88 2.36 7.57
N GLU A 447 -40.46 3.36 8.24
CA GLU A 447 -40.37 3.49 9.69
C GLU A 447 -40.94 2.26 10.38
N VAL A 448 -40.18 1.70 11.32
CA VAL A 448 -40.62 0.57 12.13
C VAL A 448 -41.77 1.05 13.03
N VAL A 449 -42.88 0.34 12.99
CA VAL A 449 -44.02 0.59 13.89
C VAL A 449 -43.60 0.12 15.28
N SER A 450 -43.36 1.07 16.17
CA SER A 450 -43.07 0.82 17.61
C SER A 450 -44.31 0.92 18.46
N ASP A 451 -45.49 1.13 17.87
CA ASP A 451 -46.72 1.12 18.61
C ASP A 451 -47.09 -0.33 18.97
N SER A 452 -46.92 -0.68 20.23
CA SER A 452 -47.20 -2.02 20.76
C SER A 452 -48.65 -2.46 20.48
N GLY A 453 -49.62 -1.53 20.43
CA GLY A 453 -50.99 -1.84 20.07
C GLY A 453 -51.18 -2.24 18.60
N ALA A 454 -50.46 -1.57 17.68
CA ALA A 454 -50.50 -1.92 16.28
C ALA A 454 -49.78 -3.26 15.99
N ILE A 455 -48.67 -3.55 16.69
CA ILE A 455 -47.98 -4.84 16.59
C ILE A 455 -48.84 -5.95 17.17
N GLU A 456 -49.50 -5.71 18.31
CA GLU A 456 -50.41 -6.66 18.95
C GLU A 456 -51.57 -7.04 18.02
N ALA A 457 -52.18 -6.09 17.35
CA ALA A 457 -53.27 -6.34 16.38
C ALA A 457 -52.80 -7.23 15.21
N ILE A 458 -51.53 -7.03 14.71
CA ILE A 458 -50.96 -7.88 13.68
C ILE A 458 -50.67 -9.30 14.19
N VAL A 459 -50.15 -9.42 15.43
CA VAL A 459 -49.91 -10.71 16.09
C VAL A 459 -51.21 -11.47 16.26
N ASP A 460 -52.27 -10.82 16.77
CA ASP A 460 -53.59 -11.43 16.93
C ASP A 460 -54.17 -11.91 15.62
N LYS A 461 -54.06 -11.12 14.55
CA LYS A 461 -54.47 -11.50 13.21
C LYS A 461 -53.73 -12.73 12.69
N VAL A 462 -52.40 -12.76 12.87
CA VAL A 462 -51.55 -13.89 12.42
C VAL A 462 -51.86 -15.15 13.21
N ILE A 463 -51.99 -15.06 14.54
CA ILE A 463 -52.35 -16.19 15.39
C ILE A 463 -53.72 -16.75 15.01
N SER A 464 -54.72 -15.89 14.85
CA SER A 464 -56.09 -16.28 14.49
C SER A 464 -56.15 -16.91 13.08
N ALA A 465 -55.34 -16.46 12.15
CA ALA A 465 -55.27 -17.00 10.78
C ALA A 465 -54.55 -18.37 10.71
N ASN A 466 -53.87 -18.79 11.78
CA ASN A 466 -53.00 -20.00 11.75
C ASN A 466 -53.31 -20.96 12.91
N PRO A 467 -54.56 -21.49 13.06
CA PRO A 467 -54.97 -22.33 14.19
C PRO A 467 -54.17 -23.65 14.29
N LYS A 468 -53.67 -24.14 13.19
CA LYS A 468 -52.81 -25.35 13.16
C LYS A 468 -51.46 -25.10 13.86
N ALA A 469 -50.88 -23.94 13.65
CA ALA A 469 -49.63 -23.54 14.27
C ALA A 469 -49.80 -23.38 15.81
N VAL A 470 -50.94 -22.85 16.25
CA VAL A 470 -51.31 -22.75 17.65
C VAL A 470 -51.43 -24.15 18.29
N ALA A 471 -52.08 -25.09 17.59
CA ALA A 471 -52.21 -26.47 18.06
C ALA A 471 -50.86 -27.19 18.16
N ASP A 472 -49.98 -26.96 17.20
CA ASP A 472 -48.60 -27.48 17.19
C ASP A 472 -47.78 -26.94 18.37
N PHE A 473 -47.94 -25.64 18.72
CA PHE A 473 -47.31 -25.04 19.92
C PHE A 473 -47.81 -25.71 21.20
N LYS A 474 -49.12 -25.89 21.33
CA LYS A 474 -49.75 -26.58 22.50
C LYS A 474 -49.27 -28.04 22.62
N SER A 475 -48.92 -28.70 21.52
CA SER A 475 -48.33 -30.05 21.53
C SER A 475 -46.84 -30.09 21.88
N GLY A 476 -46.22 -28.93 22.24
CA GLY A 476 -44.80 -28.84 22.66
C GLY A 476 -43.80 -28.52 21.55
N LYS A 477 -44.24 -28.21 20.34
CA LYS A 477 -43.36 -27.86 19.22
C LYS A 477 -42.96 -26.38 19.25
N THR A 478 -41.85 -26.05 19.90
CA THR A 478 -41.37 -24.65 20.08
C THR A 478 -40.91 -23.95 18.79
N ASN A 479 -40.55 -24.71 17.74
CA ASN A 479 -40.09 -24.16 16.45
C ASN A 479 -41.19 -23.34 15.74
N VAL A 480 -42.45 -23.50 16.12
CA VAL A 480 -43.60 -22.79 15.54
C VAL A 480 -43.53 -21.28 15.82
N VAL A 481 -42.92 -20.87 16.95
CA VAL A 481 -42.75 -19.46 17.30
C VAL A 481 -41.95 -18.72 16.23
N GLY A 482 -40.86 -19.32 15.76
CA GLY A 482 -40.04 -18.73 14.69
C GLY A 482 -40.78 -18.60 13.36
N TRP A 483 -41.62 -19.60 13.04
CA TRP A 483 -42.45 -19.55 11.84
C TRP A 483 -43.57 -18.48 11.93
N LEU A 484 -44.26 -18.38 13.07
CA LEU A 484 -45.26 -17.33 13.30
C LEU A 484 -44.63 -15.94 13.27
N MET A 485 -43.40 -15.77 13.80
CA MET A 485 -42.64 -14.55 13.67
C MET A 485 -42.39 -14.17 12.19
N GLY A 486 -42.05 -15.15 11.35
CA GLY A 486 -41.92 -14.94 9.89
C GLY A 486 -43.22 -14.42 9.26
N GLN A 487 -44.38 -14.92 9.71
CA GLN A 487 -45.68 -14.46 9.22
C GLN A 487 -46.05 -13.04 9.73
N VAL A 488 -45.73 -12.71 11.00
CA VAL A 488 -45.86 -11.35 11.54
C VAL A 488 -45.00 -10.36 10.78
N MET A 489 -43.75 -10.71 10.52
CA MET A 489 -42.84 -9.88 9.71
C MET A 489 -43.34 -9.68 8.28
N LYS A 490 -43.92 -10.72 7.67
CA LYS A 490 -44.51 -10.64 6.32
C LYS A 490 -45.74 -9.75 6.30
N GLU A 491 -46.66 -9.93 7.26
CA GLU A 491 -47.91 -9.15 7.36
C GLU A 491 -47.63 -7.68 7.68
N SER A 492 -46.65 -7.39 8.53
CA SER A 492 -46.16 -6.04 8.83
C SER A 492 -45.35 -5.42 7.71
N LYS A 493 -45.06 -6.14 6.60
CA LYS A 493 -44.12 -5.72 5.53
C LYS A 493 -42.74 -5.33 6.08
N GLY A 494 -42.28 -6.06 7.09
CA GLY A 494 -40.98 -5.80 7.74
C GLY A 494 -40.97 -4.60 8.69
N LYS A 495 -42.12 -4.02 9.01
CA LYS A 495 -42.26 -2.82 9.87
C LYS A 495 -42.40 -3.12 11.36
N ALA A 496 -42.77 -4.35 11.76
CA ALA A 496 -42.86 -4.71 13.16
C ALA A 496 -41.47 -4.83 13.79
N ASN A 497 -41.29 -4.33 15.03
CA ASN A 497 -40.09 -4.57 15.81
C ASN A 497 -39.95 -6.08 16.11
N PRO A 498 -38.90 -6.77 15.65
CA PRO A 498 -38.78 -8.23 15.80
C PRO A 498 -38.77 -8.69 17.27
N ALA A 499 -38.13 -7.91 18.16
CA ALA A 499 -38.04 -8.26 19.59
C ALA A 499 -39.39 -8.14 20.29
N GLU A 500 -40.14 -7.06 20.04
CA GLU A 500 -41.47 -6.87 20.55
C GLU A 500 -42.49 -7.87 20.00
N ALA A 501 -42.43 -8.09 18.66
CA ALA A 501 -43.28 -9.07 18.01
C ALA A 501 -43.03 -10.49 18.56
N SER A 502 -41.76 -10.88 18.79
CA SER A 502 -41.41 -12.17 19.38
C SER A 502 -41.96 -12.31 20.79
N SER A 503 -41.81 -11.28 21.63
CA SER A 503 -42.33 -11.26 22.99
C SER A 503 -43.86 -11.35 23.01
N LEU A 504 -44.54 -10.61 22.13
CA LEU A 504 -46.01 -10.64 22.01
C LEU A 504 -46.51 -11.98 21.48
N VAL A 505 -45.86 -12.58 20.46
CA VAL A 505 -46.19 -13.92 19.95
C VAL A 505 -46.07 -14.96 21.06
N GLN A 506 -44.97 -14.97 21.82
CA GLN A 506 -44.78 -15.89 22.93
C GLN A 506 -45.81 -15.70 24.02
N LYS A 507 -46.06 -14.44 24.42
CA LYS A 507 -47.07 -14.10 25.44
C LYS A 507 -48.47 -14.58 25.03
N LYS A 508 -48.90 -14.22 23.81
CA LYS A 508 -50.23 -14.59 23.30
C LYS A 508 -50.40 -16.12 23.15
N LEU A 509 -49.37 -16.83 22.71
CA LEU A 509 -49.39 -18.30 22.63
C LEU A 509 -49.43 -18.97 24.00
N SER A 510 -48.87 -18.34 25.04
CA SER A 510 -48.96 -18.85 26.43
C SER A 510 -50.27 -18.53 27.14
N GLU A 511 -51.01 -17.54 26.67
CA GLU A 511 -52.36 -17.17 27.18
C GLU A 511 -53.48 -17.97 26.53
N ILE A 512 -53.24 -18.66 25.43
CA ILE A 512 -54.21 -19.55 24.73
C ILE A 512 -53.99 -21.00 25.17
#